data_aeff52ae2b11ffa114b3d97ac709cb87
#
_entry.id   aeff52ae2b11ffa114b3d97ac709cb87
#
_cell.length_a   1.000
_cell.length_b   1.000
_cell.length_c   1.000
_cell.angle_alpha   90.00
_cell.angle_beta   90.00
_cell.angle_gamma   90.00
#
_symmetry.space_group_name_H-M   'P 1'
#
loop_
_entity.id
_entity.type
_entity.pdbx_description
1 polymer ?
#
loop_
_entity_poly.entity_id
_entity_poly.type
_entity_poly.pdbx_seq_one_letter_code
_entity_poly.pdbx_strand_id
1 'polypeptide(L)'
;MIYLDSAAVVKLAHVEPESGALRRWLDERAETGWISSVLTEIEAFRALARYAPGTVSRLPAVLDQIDLIELDPRIRILAQAVEPATVRSLDAIHLGTALQSRPGLISFVTYDKRLLDAAQTAGLPVNSPA
;
A
#
# COMPACT_ATOMS: atom_id res chain seq x y z
N MET A 1 4.49 8.99 -8.08
CA MET A 1 4.68 7.93 -7.07
C MET A 1 3.51 6.95 -7.11
N ILE A 2 3.78 5.72 -6.79
CA ILE A 2 2.77 4.67 -6.67
C ILE A 2 2.72 4.27 -5.20
N TYR A 3 1.55 4.34 -4.58
CA TYR A 3 1.34 3.87 -3.22
C TYR A 3 0.99 2.38 -3.25
N LEU A 4 1.70 1.59 -2.47
CA LEU A 4 1.43 0.16 -2.29
C LEU A 4 0.94 -0.06 -0.86
N ASP A 5 -0.24 -0.66 -0.68
CA ASP A 5 -0.68 -1.07 0.66
C ASP A 5 0.03 -2.36 1.08
N SER A 6 -0.22 -2.82 2.31
CA SER A 6 0.47 -4.02 2.82
C SER A 6 0.19 -5.27 2.00
N ALA A 7 -1.05 -5.44 1.51
CA ALA A 7 -1.41 -6.61 0.71
C ALA A 7 -0.66 -6.62 -0.63
N ALA A 8 -0.48 -5.46 -1.26
CA ALA A 8 0.30 -5.34 -2.49
C ALA A 8 1.77 -5.70 -2.23
N VAL A 9 2.34 -5.21 -1.13
CA VAL A 9 3.73 -5.53 -0.74
C VAL A 9 3.91 -7.02 -0.49
N VAL A 10 2.95 -7.65 0.20
CA VAL A 10 2.96 -9.10 0.44
C VAL A 10 3.01 -9.87 -0.89
N LYS A 11 2.25 -9.43 -1.91
CA LYS A 11 2.25 -10.08 -3.22
C LYS A 11 3.58 -9.98 -3.96
N LEU A 12 4.41 -9.02 -3.60
CA LEU A 12 5.76 -8.89 -4.17
C LEU A 12 6.78 -9.82 -3.48
N ALA A 13 6.53 -10.20 -2.24
CA ALA A 13 7.40 -11.09 -1.48
C ALA A 13 6.96 -12.56 -1.56
N HIS A 14 5.65 -12.81 -1.67
CA HIS A 14 5.06 -14.13 -1.71
C HIS A 14 4.16 -14.26 -2.94
N VAL A 15 4.38 -15.30 -3.75
CA VAL A 15 3.62 -15.50 -4.99
C VAL A 15 2.16 -15.84 -4.67
N GLU A 16 1.27 -14.97 -5.14
CA GLU A 16 -0.18 -15.12 -5.09
C GLU A 16 -0.75 -14.93 -6.51
N PRO A 17 -2.03 -15.22 -6.74
CA PRO A 17 -2.58 -15.16 -8.11
C PRO A 17 -2.33 -13.86 -8.85
N GLU A 18 -2.37 -12.73 -8.16
CA GLU A 18 -2.22 -11.41 -8.77
C GLU A 18 -0.76 -10.93 -8.86
N SER A 19 0.20 -11.66 -8.27
CA SER A 19 1.61 -11.22 -8.18
C SER A 19 2.23 -10.94 -9.55
N GLY A 20 1.97 -11.82 -10.53
CA GLY A 20 2.48 -11.63 -11.89
C GLY A 20 1.94 -10.37 -12.56
N ALA A 21 0.63 -10.14 -12.45
CA ALA A 21 -0.01 -8.95 -13.01
C ALA A 21 0.48 -7.68 -12.33
N LEU A 22 0.62 -7.69 -11.01
CA LEU A 22 1.15 -6.55 -10.25
C LEU A 22 2.57 -6.21 -10.71
N ARG A 23 3.43 -7.24 -10.83
CA ARG A 23 4.82 -7.01 -11.24
C ARG A 23 4.91 -6.42 -12.64
N ARG A 24 4.14 -6.94 -13.59
CA ARG A 24 4.09 -6.38 -14.96
C ARG A 24 3.61 -4.93 -14.94
N TRP A 25 2.56 -4.65 -14.16
CA TRP A 25 2.01 -3.30 -14.07
C TRP A 25 3.03 -2.30 -13.48
N LEU A 26 3.81 -2.72 -12.48
CA LEU A 26 4.88 -1.91 -11.91
C LEU A 26 6.06 -1.77 -12.88
N ASP A 27 6.43 -2.82 -13.58
CA ASP A 27 7.55 -2.80 -14.54
C ASP A 27 7.27 -1.85 -15.71
N GLU A 28 6.02 -1.77 -16.16
CA GLU A 28 5.59 -0.81 -17.18
C GLU A 28 5.74 0.64 -16.73
N ARG A 29 5.93 0.86 -15.42
CA ARG A 29 6.09 2.16 -14.78
C ARG A 29 7.40 2.23 -14.01
N ALA A 30 8.44 1.62 -14.57
CA ALA A 30 9.72 1.39 -13.89
C ALA A 30 10.40 2.68 -13.39
N GLU A 31 10.09 3.82 -14.01
CA GLU A 31 10.67 5.11 -13.60
C GLU A 31 9.90 5.77 -12.45
N THR A 32 8.78 5.18 -12.04
CA THR A 32 7.94 5.71 -10.97
C THR A 32 8.32 5.08 -9.64
N GLY A 33 8.66 5.92 -8.65
CA GLY A 33 8.99 5.45 -7.31
C GLY A 33 7.79 4.89 -6.56
N TRP A 34 8.06 3.96 -5.64
CA TRP A 34 7.04 3.35 -4.79
C TRP A 34 7.11 3.96 -3.40
N ILE A 35 5.94 4.19 -2.82
CA ILE A 35 5.80 4.66 -1.44
C ILE A 35 4.82 3.79 -0.68
N SER A 36 4.94 3.77 0.63
CA SER A 36 3.98 3.14 1.53
C SER A 36 4.07 3.77 2.91
N SER A 37 3.16 3.41 3.80
CA SER A 37 3.27 3.77 5.20
C SER A 37 4.33 2.91 5.90
N VAL A 38 4.99 3.45 6.90
CA VAL A 38 5.85 2.68 7.81
C VAL A 38 5.09 1.51 8.44
N LEU A 39 3.77 1.60 8.58
CA LEU A 39 2.92 0.48 9.02
C LEU A 39 3.08 -0.76 8.16
N THR A 40 3.30 -0.58 6.86
CA THR A 40 3.42 -1.68 5.91
C THR A 40 4.55 -2.63 6.28
N GLU A 41 5.66 -2.10 6.80
CA GLU A 41 6.77 -2.92 7.29
C GLU A 41 6.30 -3.93 8.33
N ILE A 42 5.49 -3.48 9.27
CA ILE A 42 4.97 -4.32 10.36
C ILE A 42 3.89 -5.26 9.83
N GLU A 43 2.93 -4.74 9.10
CA GLU A 43 1.79 -5.52 8.61
C GLU A 43 2.23 -6.63 7.65
N ALA A 44 3.11 -6.32 6.70
CA ALA A 44 3.60 -7.31 5.74
C ALA A 44 4.43 -8.40 6.42
N PHE A 45 5.31 -8.03 7.33
CA PHE A 45 6.10 -9.01 8.08
C PHE A 45 5.19 -9.96 8.86
N ARG A 46 4.22 -9.41 9.61
CA ARG A 46 3.35 -10.23 10.45
C ARG A 46 2.44 -11.14 9.61
N ALA A 47 1.97 -10.64 8.48
CA ALA A 47 1.16 -11.45 7.56
C ALA A 47 1.97 -12.64 7.02
N LEU A 48 3.17 -12.39 6.50
CA LEU A 48 4.04 -13.46 5.97
C LEU A 48 4.43 -14.45 7.07
N ALA A 49 4.80 -13.95 8.25
CA ALA A 49 5.17 -14.82 9.38
C ALA A 49 4.02 -15.77 9.75
N ARG A 50 2.77 -15.35 9.58
CA ARG A 50 1.60 -16.11 9.94
C ARG A 50 1.22 -17.19 8.92
N TYR A 51 1.21 -16.86 7.62
CA TYR A 51 0.72 -17.80 6.62
C TYR A 51 1.73 -18.23 5.55
N ALA A 52 2.88 -17.59 5.46
CA ALA A 52 3.92 -17.94 4.49
C ALA A 52 5.33 -17.71 5.07
N PRO A 53 5.66 -18.33 6.24
CA PRO A 53 6.90 -18.00 6.96
C PRO A 53 8.16 -18.23 6.14
N GLY A 54 8.15 -19.14 5.19
CA GLY A 54 9.27 -19.39 4.29
C GLY A 54 9.61 -18.23 3.37
N THR A 55 8.73 -17.23 3.22
CA THR A 55 8.93 -16.08 2.35
C THR A 55 9.31 -14.81 3.09
N VAL A 56 9.35 -14.83 4.42
CA VAL A 56 9.72 -13.66 5.22
C VAL A 56 11.08 -13.10 4.82
N SER A 57 12.01 -13.97 4.47
CA SER A 57 13.37 -13.56 4.06
C SER A 57 13.42 -12.74 2.77
N ARG A 58 12.33 -12.73 1.99
CA ARG A 58 12.24 -11.95 0.74
C ARG A 58 11.75 -10.52 0.98
N LEU A 59 11.15 -10.27 2.14
CA LEU A 59 10.54 -8.97 2.43
C LEU A 59 11.54 -7.80 2.46
N PRO A 60 12.74 -7.95 3.08
CA PRO A 60 13.69 -6.82 3.12
C PRO A 60 14.04 -6.26 1.74
N ALA A 61 14.25 -7.12 0.74
CA ALA A 61 14.58 -6.68 -0.61
C ALA A 61 13.42 -5.93 -1.27
N VAL A 62 12.18 -6.30 -0.97
CA VAL A 62 11.00 -5.59 -1.45
C VAL A 62 10.91 -4.22 -0.77
N LEU A 63 11.06 -4.17 0.54
CA LEU A 63 10.98 -2.91 1.30
C LEU A 63 12.08 -1.93 0.91
N ASP A 64 13.26 -2.42 0.53
CA ASP A 64 14.36 -1.56 0.08
C ASP A 64 14.00 -0.75 -1.18
N GLN A 65 13.01 -1.18 -1.95
CA GLN A 65 12.54 -0.49 -3.14
C GLN A 65 11.45 0.55 -2.85
N ILE A 66 11.01 0.65 -1.60
CA ILE A 66 9.86 1.45 -1.21
C ILE A 66 10.30 2.54 -0.23
N ASP A 67 9.89 3.78 -0.48
CA ASP A 67 10.04 4.85 0.51
C ASP A 67 8.93 4.71 1.54
N LEU A 68 9.30 4.32 2.76
CA LEU A 68 8.37 4.19 3.87
C LEU A 68 8.19 5.55 4.55
N ILE A 69 6.94 5.99 4.63
CA ILE A 69 6.58 7.30 5.14
C ILE A 69 6.14 7.18 6.60
N GLU A 70 6.78 7.95 7.47
CA GLU A 70 6.48 7.96 8.89
C GLU A 70 5.08 8.53 9.16
N LEU A 71 4.46 8.03 10.22
CA LEU A 71 3.17 8.51 10.69
C LEU A 71 3.32 9.85 11.42
N ASP A 72 3.38 10.93 10.66
CA ASP A 72 3.55 12.27 11.20
C ASP A 72 2.21 12.92 11.63
N PRO A 73 2.22 14.08 12.30
CA PRO A 73 0.99 14.74 12.74
C PRO A 73 0.02 15.06 11.61
N ARG A 74 0.51 15.42 10.43
CA ARG A 74 -0.34 15.77 9.29
C ARG A 74 -1.08 14.54 8.77
N ILE A 75 -0.40 13.41 8.65
CA ILE A 75 -1.03 12.15 8.25
C ILE A 75 -2.07 11.74 9.28
N ARG A 76 -1.80 11.90 10.57
CA ARG A 76 -2.76 11.58 11.63
C ARG A 76 -4.05 12.38 11.49
N ILE A 77 -3.95 13.66 11.15
CA ILE A 77 -5.11 14.52 10.93
C ILE A 77 -5.90 14.03 9.70
N LEU A 78 -5.20 13.75 8.59
CA LEU A 78 -5.83 13.25 7.37
C LEU A 78 -6.53 11.91 7.62
N ALA A 79 -5.90 11.01 8.35
CA ALA A 79 -6.47 9.71 8.67
C ALA A 79 -7.75 9.83 9.50
N GLN A 80 -7.79 10.77 10.47
CA GLN A 80 -8.98 11.01 11.29
C GLN A 80 -10.15 11.51 10.45
N ALA A 81 -9.90 12.17 9.34
CA ALA A 81 -10.93 12.76 8.48
C ALA A 81 -11.40 11.82 7.37
N VAL A 82 -10.85 10.61 7.25
CA VAL A 82 -11.26 9.65 6.22
C VAL A 82 -12.74 9.26 6.37
N GLU A 83 -13.46 9.29 5.25
CA GLU A 83 -14.87 8.92 5.17
C GLU A 83 -15.05 7.60 4.40
N PRO A 84 -16.04 6.77 4.78
CA PRO A 84 -16.88 6.89 5.99
C PRO A 84 -16.10 6.52 7.26
N ALA A 85 -16.66 6.91 8.42
CA ALA A 85 -16.03 6.64 9.72
C ALA A 85 -15.89 5.15 10.04
N THR A 86 -16.54 4.28 9.25
CA THR A 86 -16.40 2.81 9.37
C THR A 86 -15.12 2.26 8.76
N VAL A 87 -14.37 3.06 8.01
CA VAL A 87 -13.04 2.65 7.52
C VAL A 87 -12.15 2.37 8.73
N ARG A 88 -11.48 1.21 8.72
CA ARG A 88 -10.63 0.81 9.85
C ARG A 88 -9.46 1.79 10.02
N SER A 89 -9.01 1.97 11.26
CA SER A 89 -7.95 2.93 11.59
C SER A 89 -6.67 2.70 10.79
N LEU A 90 -6.23 1.43 10.64
CA LEU A 90 -5.02 1.14 9.87
C LEU A 90 -5.20 1.48 8.38
N ASP A 91 -6.37 1.20 7.81
CA ASP A 91 -6.70 1.56 6.44
C ASP A 91 -6.78 3.09 6.28
N ALA A 92 -7.33 3.79 7.26
CA ALA A 92 -7.37 5.24 7.28
C ALA A 92 -5.96 5.85 7.29
N ILE A 93 -5.00 5.20 7.97
CA ILE A 93 -3.60 5.63 7.95
C ILE A 93 -2.98 5.45 6.56
N HIS A 94 -3.25 4.34 5.88
CA HIS A 94 -2.81 4.15 4.50
C HIS A 94 -3.38 5.27 3.59
N LEU A 95 -4.66 5.56 3.71
CA LEU A 95 -5.30 6.62 2.92
C LEU A 95 -4.73 8.00 3.26
N GLY A 96 -4.55 8.31 4.53
CA GLY A 96 -3.97 9.58 4.97
C GLY A 96 -2.55 9.77 4.45
N THR A 97 -1.75 8.71 4.46
CA THR A 97 -0.38 8.73 3.92
C THR A 97 -0.39 9.02 2.42
N ALA A 98 -1.28 8.33 1.67
CA ALA A 98 -1.42 8.55 0.25
C ALA A 98 -1.95 9.95 -0.07
N LEU A 99 -2.91 10.45 0.69
CA LEU A 99 -3.48 11.80 0.51
C LEU A 99 -2.43 12.87 0.70
N GLN A 100 -1.52 12.71 1.67
CA GLN A 100 -0.42 13.65 1.86
C GLN A 100 0.52 13.68 0.66
N SER A 101 0.61 12.59 -0.09
CA SER A 101 1.51 12.46 -1.23
C SER A 101 0.93 13.03 -2.53
N ARG A 102 -0.35 13.47 -2.53
CA ARG A 102 -0.89 14.22 -3.67
C ARG A 102 -0.19 15.57 -3.80
N PRO A 103 -0.05 16.11 -5.02
CA PRO A 103 -0.55 15.66 -6.32
C PRO A 103 0.37 14.68 -7.06
N GLY A 104 1.50 14.29 -6.52
CA GLY A 104 2.47 13.43 -7.18
C GLY A 104 2.06 11.95 -7.28
N LEU A 105 0.89 11.57 -6.75
CA LEU A 105 0.46 10.19 -6.71
C LEU A 105 -0.17 9.77 -8.04
N ILE A 106 0.40 8.75 -8.67
CA ILE A 106 -0.12 8.17 -9.91
C ILE A 106 -1.22 7.16 -9.62
N SER A 107 -1.04 6.36 -8.56
CA SER A 107 -2.02 5.34 -8.20
C SER A 107 -1.85 4.91 -6.75
N PHE A 108 -2.97 4.57 -6.14
CA PHE A 108 -3.07 3.84 -4.88
C PHE A 108 -3.42 2.39 -5.24
N VAL A 109 -2.48 1.48 -4.98
CA VAL A 109 -2.64 0.07 -5.33
C VAL A 109 -3.10 -0.70 -4.11
N THR A 110 -4.26 -1.32 -4.20
CA THR A 110 -4.84 -2.17 -3.15
C THR A 110 -5.64 -3.30 -3.77
N TYR A 111 -5.74 -4.40 -3.06
CA TYR A 111 -6.58 -5.55 -3.43
C TYR A 111 -7.76 -5.73 -2.47
N ASP A 112 -7.86 -4.87 -1.47
CA ASP A 112 -9.00 -4.82 -0.56
C ASP A 112 -10.07 -3.93 -1.17
N LYS A 113 -11.24 -4.51 -1.48
CA LYS A 113 -12.32 -3.78 -2.13
C LYS A 113 -12.83 -2.60 -1.29
N ARG A 114 -12.91 -2.76 0.02
CA ARG A 114 -13.38 -1.68 0.91
C ARG A 114 -12.39 -0.51 0.91
N LEU A 115 -11.11 -0.82 0.95
CA LEU A 115 -10.07 0.20 0.92
C LEU A 115 -10.02 0.89 -0.45
N LEU A 116 -10.21 0.13 -1.53
CA LEU A 116 -10.29 0.68 -2.87
C LEU A 116 -11.45 1.66 -2.99
N ASP A 117 -12.63 1.29 -2.50
CA ASP A 117 -13.81 2.16 -2.54
C ASP A 117 -13.57 3.43 -1.72
N ALA A 118 -12.96 3.32 -0.54
CA ALA A 118 -12.64 4.47 0.30
C ALA A 118 -11.61 5.39 -0.37
N ALA A 119 -10.62 4.82 -1.05
CA ALA A 119 -9.62 5.59 -1.80
C ALA A 119 -10.27 6.37 -2.94
N GLN A 120 -11.17 5.74 -3.69
CA GLN A 120 -11.92 6.41 -4.75
C GLN A 120 -12.79 7.54 -4.19
N THR A 121 -13.48 7.31 -3.09
CA THR A 121 -14.29 8.34 -2.40
C THR A 121 -13.44 9.53 -1.99
N ALA A 122 -12.19 9.28 -1.58
CA ALA A 122 -11.24 10.33 -1.22
C ALA A 122 -10.63 11.04 -2.43
N GLY A 123 -10.97 10.62 -3.65
CA GLY A 123 -10.47 11.24 -4.88
C GLY A 123 -9.10 10.76 -5.34
N LEU A 124 -8.62 9.63 -4.83
CA LEU A 124 -7.35 9.06 -5.25
C LEU A 124 -7.51 8.19 -6.51
N PRO A 125 -6.54 8.22 -7.43
CA PRO A 125 -6.50 7.23 -8.50
C PRO A 125 -6.17 5.87 -7.92
N VAL A 126 -6.87 4.81 -8.35
CA VAL A 126 -6.74 3.47 -7.79
C VAL A 126 -6.51 2.41 -8.86
N ASN A 127 -5.77 1.37 -8.53
CA ASN A 127 -5.58 0.19 -9.36
C ASN A 127 -5.49 -1.07 -8.50
N SER A 128 -5.96 -2.17 -9.07
CA SER A 128 -5.81 -3.52 -8.52
C SER A 128 -5.38 -4.45 -9.65
N PRO A 129 -4.11 -4.38 -10.09
CA PRO A 129 -3.66 -5.18 -11.24
C PRO A 129 -3.89 -6.67 -11.02
N ALA A 130 -4.60 -7.31 -11.96
CA ALA A 130 -4.98 -8.72 -11.85
C ALA A 130 -5.01 -9.40 -13.22
#